data_1482688fb5cfdf2ea0790b4627f62667
#
_entry.id   1482688fb5cfdf2ea0790b4627f62667
#
_cell.length_a   1.000
_cell.length_b   1.000
_cell.length_c   1.000
_cell.angle_alpha   90.00
_cell.angle_beta   90.00
_cell.angle_gamma   90.00
#
_symmetry.space_group_name_H-M   'P 1'
#
loop_
_entity.id
_entity.type
_entity.pdbx_description
1 polymer ?
#
loop_
_entity_poly.entity_id
_entity_poly.type
_entity_poly.pdbx_seq_one_letter_code
_entity_poly.pdbx_strand_id
1 'polypeptide(L)'
;MADAQTLAVYDVKIDDYLRLTQAPPSKSLLAFIKSIPKGGRVLDLGCGPGFAAAEMARHGCNVEAIDGSAEMVAAASKHSGVIARQATFDELPAQATYYGIYANFSLLHAKRADFNRHIQACYAALHSGGIFHLAMKLGTGEKRDALGRFYTYYTAEELKHILTQTGFTLTFEREGKEKGLAGDVEPFIMMAAHA
;
A
#
# COMPACT_ATOMS: atom_id res chain seq x y z
N MET A 1 -8.16 -3.40 13.39
CA MET A 1 -7.87 -2.05 13.94
C MET A 1 -6.39 -1.74 13.70
N ALA A 2 -6.06 -0.55 13.17
CA ALA A 2 -4.66 -0.15 12.97
C ALA A 2 -3.89 -0.13 14.30
N ASP A 3 -2.59 -0.45 14.27
CA ASP A 3 -1.74 -0.42 15.46
C ASP A 3 -1.42 1.02 15.86
N ALA A 4 -1.99 1.48 17.00
CA ALA A 4 -1.88 2.87 17.45
C ALA A 4 -0.43 3.33 17.67
N GLN A 5 0.46 2.44 18.15
CA GLN A 5 1.88 2.77 18.33
C GLN A 5 2.58 2.99 16.99
N THR A 6 2.27 2.18 15.98
CA THR A 6 2.81 2.36 14.62
C THR A 6 2.38 3.71 14.03
N LEU A 7 1.10 4.07 14.18
CA LEU A 7 0.59 5.36 13.70
C LEU A 7 1.28 6.53 14.41
N ALA A 8 1.44 6.49 15.73
CA ALA A 8 2.13 7.52 16.49
C ALA A 8 3.60 7.70 16.05
N VAL A 9 4.30 6.60 15.68
CA VAL A 9 5.66 6.69 15.14
C VAL A 9 5.65 7.43 13.80
N TYR A 10 4.69 7.16 12.91
CA TYR A 10 4.58 7.85 11.62
C TYR A 10 4.22 9.32 11.78
N ASP A 11 3.34 9.67 12.72
CA ASP A 11 3.01 11.07 13.02
C ASP A 11 4.25 11.86 13.47
N VAL A 12 5.08 11.28 14.36
CA VAL A 12 6.31 11.95 14.86
C VAL A 12 7.43 11.98 13.81
N LYS A 13 7.50 10.96 12.93
CA LYS A 13 8.59 10.78 11.97
C LYS A 13 8.27 11.28 10.55
N ILE A 14 7.24 12.10 10.39
CA ILE A 14 6.81 12.60 9.08
C ILE A 14 7.96 13.28 8.30
N ASP A 15 8.75 14.13 8.94
CA ASP A 15 9.84 14.86 8.27
C ASP A 15 10.96 13.92 7.79
N ASP A 16 11.30 12.91 8.59
CA ASP A 16 12.29 11.89 8.20
C ASP A 16 11.77 11.08 7.00
N TYR A 17 10.48 10.74 7.01
CA TYR A 17 9.84 10.00 5.93
C TYR A 17 9.77 10.81 4.63
N LEU A 18 9.43 12.09 4.71
CA LEU A 18 9.41 13.02 3.57
C LEU A 18 10.78 13.10 2.87
N ARG A 19 11.88 13.09 3.63
CA ARG A 19 13.25 13.11 3.07
C ARG A 19 13.60 11.81 2.33
N LEU A 20 13.16 10.66 2.86
CA LEU A 20 13.46 9.35 2.27
C LEU A 20 12.69 9.08 0.97
N THR A 21 11.52 9.69 0.80
CA THR A 21 10.59 9.38 -0.29
C THR A 21 10.67 10.36 -1.48
N GLN A 22 11.67 11.25 -1.53
CA GLN A 22 11.92 12.17 -2.66
C GLN A 22 12.53 11.50 -3.91
N ALA A 23 12.59 10.17 -3.95
CA ALA A 23 13.10 9.44 -5.09
C ALA A 23 12.15 9.54 -6.31
N PRO A 24 12.67 9.41 -7.55
CA PRO A 24 11.82 9.31 -8.73
C PRO A 24 10.82 8.15 -8.60
N PRO A 25 9.66 8.22 -9.29
CA PRO A 25 8.65 7.17 -9.23
C PRO A 25 9.24 5.82 -9.65
N SER A 26 8.92 4.78 -8.90
CA SER A 26 9.42 3.42 -9.17
C SER A 26 8.85 2.87 -10.48
N LYS A 27 9.58 1.95 -11.11
CA LYS A 27 9.09 1.27 -12.32
C LYS A 27 7.78 0.53 -12.08
N SER A 28 7.56 -0.02 -10.88
CA SER A 28 6.31 -0.69 -10.50
C SER A 28 5.14 0.28 -10.39
N LEU A 29 5.34 1.48 -9.85
CA LEU A 29 4.32 2.53 -9.82
C LEU A 29 3.95 2.97 -11.24
N LEU A 30 4.93 3.23 -12.11
CA LEU A 30 4.67 3.61 -13.51
C LEU A 30 3.96 2.49 -14.30
N ALA A 31 4.31 1.23 -14.05
CA ALA A 31 3.63 0.09 -14.66
C ALA A 31 2.18 -0.02 -14.17
N PHE A 32 1.93 0.16 -12.86
CA PHE A 32 0.59 0.22 -12.28
C PHE A 32 -0.25 1.33 -12.93
N ILE A 33 0.27 2.56 -12.99
CA ILE A 33 -0.41 3.70 -13.62
C ILE A 33 -0.78 3.40 -15.07
N LYS A 34 0.15 2.83 -15.85
CA LYS A 34 -0.06 2.47 -17.25
C LYS A 34 -1.18 1.45 -17.45
N SER A 35 -1.47 0.62 -16.46
CA SER A 35 -2.54 -0.39 -16.50
C SER A 35 -3.92 0.18 -16.16
N ILE A 36 -4.00 1.42 -15.67
CA ILE A 36 -5.26 2.06 -15.31
C ILE A 36 -5.87 2.71 -16.56
N PRO A 37 -7.18 2.54 -16.85
CA PRO A 37 -7.85 3.26 -17.91
C PRO A 37 -7.82 4.77 -17.65
N LYS A 38 -7.81 5.57 -18.70
CA LYS A 38 -7.78 7.05 -18.59
C LYS A 38 -8.92 7.55 -17.70
N GLY A 39 -8.60 8.33 -16.67
CA GLY A 39 -9.56 8.82 -15.68
C GLY A 39 -10.06 7.77 -14.71
N GLY A 40 -9.50 6.55 -14.75
CA GLY A 40 -9.89 5.47 -13.85
C GLY A 40 -9.67 5.81 -12.38
N ARG A 41 -10.62 5.44 -11.52
CA ARG A 41 -10.54 5.65 -10.08
C ARG A 41 -9.56 4.67 -9.46
N VAL A 42 -8.62 5.18 -8.67
CA VAL A 42 -7.59 4.37 -8.00
C VAL A 42 -7.55 4.71 -6.51
N LEU A 43 -7.14 3.73 -5.72
CA LEU A 43 -6.89 3.88 -4.29
C LEU A 43 -5.40 3.71 -3.99
N ASP A 44 -4.80 4.68 -3.32
CA ASP A 44 -3.51 4.54 -2.64
C ASP A 44 -3.77 4.14 -1.19
N LEU A 45 -3.54 2.86 -0.87
CA LEU A 45 -3.91 2.24 0.40
C LEU A 45 -2.73 2.25 1.37
N GLY A 46 -2.79 3.10 2.39
CA GLY A 46 -1.67 3.45 3.25
C GLY A 46 -0.71 4.35 2.49
N CYS A 47 -1.24 5.50 2.05
CA CYS A 47 -0.60 6.39 1.09
C CYS A 47 0.65 7.12 1.65
N GLY A 48 0.87 7.09 2.97
CA GLY A 48 1.89 7.91 3.58
C GLY A 48 1.72 9.39 3.18
N PRO A 49 2.81 10.11 2.86
CA PRO A 49 2.73 11.52 2.48
C PRO A 49 2.21 11.76 1.04
N GLY A 50 1.70 10.74 0.35
CA GLY A 50 0.97 10.85 -0.90
C GLY A 50 1.80 10.99 -2.17
N PHE A 51 3.08 10.63 -2.18
CA PHE A 51 3.91 10.75 -3.40
C PHE A 51 3.46 9.83 -4.53
N ALA A 52 3.05 8.59 -4.23
CA ALA A 52 2.50 7.69 -5.24
C ALA A 52 1.14 8.21 -5.75
N ALA A 53 0.27 8.67 -4.83
CA ALA A 53 -1.00 9.30 -5.18
C ALA A 53 -0.83 10.52 -6.09
N ALA A 54 0.12 11.41 -5.77
CA ALA A 54 0.44 12.58 -6.58
C ALA A 54 0.89 12.21 -8.00
N GLU A 55 1.73 11.18 -8.11
CA GLU A 55 2.20 10.69 -9.42
C GLU A 55 1.05 10.07 -10.23
N MET A 56 0.16 9.29 -9.59
CA MET A 56 -1.05 8.78 -10.24
C MET A 56 -1.96 9.92 -10.75
N ALA A 57 -2.17 10.96 -9.92
CA ALA A 57 -2.97 12.13 -10.29
C ALA A 57 -2.33 12.89 -11.46
N ARG A 58 -1.02 13.09 -11.47
CA ARG A 58 -0.28 13.73 -12.55
C ARG A 58 -0.44 13.00 -13.89
N HIS A 59 -0.66 11.68 -13.85
CA HIS A 59 -0.94 10.86 -15.03
C HIS A 59 -2.44 10.74 -15.36
N GLY A 60 -3.29 11.50 -14.70
CA GLY A 60 -4.72 11.60 -15.02
C GLY A 60 -5.61 10.52 -14.39
N CYS A 61 -5.15 9.82 -13.37
CA CYS A 61 -6.02 8.97 -12.55
C CYS A 61 -6.91 9.82 -11.64
N ASN A 62 -8.09 9.31 -11.28
CA ASN A 62 -8.93 9.87 -10.23
C ASN A 62 -8.52 9.20 -8.91
N VAL A 63 -7.77 9.93 -8.07
CA VAL A 63 -7.03 9.34 -6.95
C VAL A 63 -7.73 9.60 -5.62
N GLU A 64 -8.05 8.52 -4.93
CA GLU A 64 -8.34 8.50 -3.50
C GLU A 64 -7.12 7.94 -2.78
N ALA A 65 -6.73 8.58 -1.66
CA ALA A 65 -5.59 8.18 -0.85
C ALA A 65 -6.02 8.05 0.60
N ILE A 66 -5.70 6.93 1.25
CA ILE A 66 -6.03 6.74 2.67
C ILE A 66 -4.81 6.35 3.48
N ASP A 67 -4.73 6.88 4.70
CA ASP A 67 -3.73 6.50 5.69
C ASP A 67 -4.34 6.59 7.10
N GLY A 68 -3.82 5.78 8.03
CA GLY A 68 -4.24 5.82 9.43
C GLY A 68 -3.65 7.00 10.21
N SER A 69 -2.50 7.54 9.76
CA SER A 69 -1.80 8.67 10.35
C SER A 69 -2.40 10.00 9.87
N ALA A 70 -2.78 10.86 10.81
CA ALA A 70 -3.32 12.18 10.49
C ALA A 70 -2.28 13.09 9.81
N GLU A 71 -1.02 13.02 10.23
CA GLU A 71 0.08 13.81 9.65
C GLU A 71 0.40 13.38 8.21
N MET A 72 0.36 12.06 7.93
CA MET A 72 0.51 11.55 6.57
C MET A 72 -0.63 12.05 5.67
N VAL A 73 -1.87 12.00 6.12
CA VAL A 73 -3.03 12.51 5.39
C VAL A 73 -2.92 14.02 5.16
N ALA A 74 -2.51 14.80 6.17
CA ALA A 74 -2.28 16.23 6.03
C ALA A 74 -1.21 16.56 4.98
N ALA A 75 -0.16 15.74 4.88
CA ALA A 75 0.86 15.87 3.85
C ALA A 75 0.31 15.49 2.46
N ALA A 76 -0.39 14.35 2.36
CA ALA A 76 -0.97 13.84 1.11
C ALA A 76 -2.01 14.81 0.52
N SER A 77 -2.80 15.48 1.38
CA SER A 77 -3.81 16.47 0.97
C SER A 77 -3.24 17.72 0.29
N LYS A 78 -1.94 17.98 0.41
CA LYS A 78 -1.27 19.11 -0.26
C LYS A 78 -1.02 18.87 -1.74
N HIS A 79 -1.13 17.62 -2.20
CA HIS A 79 -0.91 17.29 -3.61
C HIS A 79 -2.16 17.55 -4.45
N SER A 80 -1.99 18.29 -5.54
CA SER A 80 -3.08 18.58 -6.47
C SER A 80 -3.64 17.28 -7.10
N GLY A 81 -4.96 17.17 -7.15
CA GLY A 81 -5.65 16.01 -7.74
C GLY A 81 -5.71 14.77 -6.85
N VAL A 82 -5.28 14.87 -5.58
CA VAL A 82 -5.37 13.79 -4.59
C VAL A 82 -6.49 14.10 -3.59
N ILE A 83 -7.41 13.16 -3.43
CA ILE A 83 -8.44 13.20 -2.37
C ILE A 83 -7.96 12.31 -1.24
N ALA A 84 -7.33 12.93 -0.22
CA ALA A 84 -6.79 12.19 0.92
C ALA A 84 -7.77 12.23 2.11
N ARG A 85 -7.92 11.09 2.81
CA ARG A 85 -8.70 11.00 4.05
C ARG A 85 -8.05 10.06 5.06
N GLN A 86 -8.22 10.37 6.34
CA GLN A 86 -7.80 9.47 7.40
C GLN A 86 -8.77 8.28 7.47
N ALA A 87 -8.22 7.08 7.30
CA ALA A 87 -8.98 5.84 7.35
C ALA A 87 -8.06 4.64 7.61
N THR A 88 -8.65 3.56 8.08
CA THR A 88 -7.98 2.28 8.29
C THR A 88 -8.24 1.32 7.13
N PHE A 89 -7.54 0.18 7.10
CA PHE A 89 -7.76 -0.87 6.10
C PHE A 89 -9.15 -1.53 6.20
N ASP A 90 -9.88 -1.28 7.30
CA ASP A 90 -11.23 -1.79 7.53
C ASP A 90 -12.31 -1.00 6.80
N GLU A 91 -11.98 0.15 6.22
CA GLU A 91 -12.93 1.12 5.67
C GLU A 91 -12.99 1.11 4.14
N LEU A 92 -12.62 -0.01 3.53
CA LEU A 92 -12.74 -0.22 2.09
C LEU A 92 -14.21 -0.45 1.68
N PRO A 93 -14.63 0.04 0.49
CA PRO A 93 -15.97 -0.22 0.00
C PRO A 93 -16.19 -1.72 -0.27
N ALA A 94 -17.38 -2.22 0.08
CA ALA A 94 -17.76 -3.61 -0.10
C ALA A 94 -18.15 -3.97 -1.55
N GLN A 95 -18.04 -3.03 -2.48
CA GLN A 95 -18.41 -3.21 -3.89
C GLN A 95 -17.37 -2.62 -4.82
N ALA A 96 -17.31 -3.12 -6.05
CA ALA A 96 -16.40 -2.67 -7.09
C ALA A 96 -16.46 -1.14 -7.28
N THR A 97 -15.34 -0.48 -7.04
CA THR A 97 -15.21 0.98 -7.00
C THR A 97 -13.96 1.45 -7.74
N TYR A 98 -12.87 0.67 -7.69
CA TYR A 98 -11.56 1.06 -8.19
C TYR A 98 -11.12 0.20 -9.38
N TYR A 99 -10.42 0.83 -10.33
CA TYR A 99 -9.69 0.14 -11.40
C TYR A 99 -8.30 -0.29 -10.95
N GLY A 100 -7.81 0.27 -9.85
CA GLY A 100 -6.56 -0.13 -9.23
C GLY A 100 -6.49 0.19 -7.75
N ILE A 101 -5.85 -0.68 -6.98
CA ILE A 101 -5.50 -0.46 -5.57
C ILE A 101 -3.99 -0.64 -5.45
N TYR A 102 -3.32 0.38 -4.91
CA TYR A 102 -1.88 0.41 -4.69
C TYR A 102 -1.59 0.32 -3.20
N ALA A 103 -1.14 -0.86 -2.73
CA ALA A 103 -0.80 -1.13 -1.34
C ALA A 103 0.72 -1.35 -1.23
N ASN A 104 1.48 -0.24 -1.20
CA ASN A 104 2.93 -0.29 -1.26
C ASN A 104 3.55 -0.16 0.14
N PHE A 105 3.99 -1.27 0.73
CA PHE A 105 4.53 -1.35 2.09
C PHE A 105 3.59 -0.80 3.17
N SER A 106 2.29 -0.97 3.02
CA SER A 106 1.27 -0.54 3.96
C SER A 106 0.62 -1.70 4.71
N LEU A 107 0.11 -2.71 4.01
CA LEU A 107 -0.58 -3.86 4.62
C LEU A 107 0.33 -4.73 5.51
N LEU A 108 1.64 -4.54 5.45
CA LEU A 108 2.60 -5.16 6.37
C LEU A 108 2.42 -4.70 7.84
N HIS A 109 1.65 -3.63 8.09
CA HIS A 109 1.28 -3.18 9.43
C HIS A 109 -0.06 -3.77 9.92
N ALA A 110 -0.74 -4.54 9.09
CA ALA A 110 -1.92 -5.30 9.50
C ALA A 110 -1.51 -6.53 10.31
N LYS A 111 -2.28 -6.90 11.34
CA LYS A 111 -2.09 -8.16 12.06
C LYS A 111 -2.33 -9.34 11.12
N ARG A 112 -1.58 -10.42 11.32
CA ARG A 112 -1.75 -11.66 10.51
C ARG A 112 -3.19 -12.17 10.54
N ALA A 113 -3.86 -12.09 11.67
CA ALA A 113 -5.26 -12.50 11.82
C ALA A 113 -6.24 -11.70 10.95
N ASP A 114 -5.91 -10.44 10.61
CA ASP A 114 -6.76 -9.55 9.82
C ASP A 114 -6.38 -9.50 8.34
N PHE A 115 -5.17 -9.92 7.97
CA PHE A 115 -4.60 -9.73 6.64
C PHE A 115 -5.46 -10.32 5.53
N ASN A 116 -5.91 -11.58 5.68
CA ASN A 116 -6.77 -12.23 4.68
C ASN A 116 -8.07 -11.45 4.44
N ARG A 117 -8.67 -10.92 5.51
CA ARG A 117 -9.87 -10.07 5.42
C ARG A 117 -9.60 -8.79 4.64
N HIS A 118 -8.44 -8.14 4.85
CA HIS A 118 -8.06 -6.95 4.08
C HIS A 118 -7.79 -7.27 2.61
N ILE A 119 -7.17 -8.41 2.29
CA ILE A 119 -6.97 -8.83 0.89
C ILE A 119 -8.32 -9.11 0.21
N GLN A 120 -9.26 -9.77 0.90
CA GLN A 120 -10.63 -9.98 0.41
C GLN A 120 -11.36 -8.65 0.17
N ALA A 121 -11.21 -7.67 1.08
CA ALA A 121 -11.80 -6.35 0.91
C ALA A 121 -11.19 -5.60 -0.30
N CYS A 122 -9.88 -5.70 -0.53
CA CYS A 122 -9.25 -5.16 -1.74
C CYS A 122 -9.81 -5.79 -3.01
N TYR A 123 -9.99 -7.12 -3.01
CA TYR A 123 -10.57 -7.83 -4.15
C TYR A 123 -12.00 -7.37 -4.45
N ALA A 124 -12.85 -7.30 -3.41
CA ALA A 124 -14.23 -6.85 -3.56
C ALA A 124 -14.37 -5.39 -4.00
N ALA A 125 -13.42 -4.54 -3.64
CA ALA A 125 -13.40 -3.12 -4.01
C ALA A 125 -12.89 -2.87 -5.43
N LEU A 126 -12.28 -3.85 -6.09
CA LEU A 126 -11.81 -3.76 -7.48
C LEU A 126 -12.91 -4.11 -8.46
N HIS A 127 -12.95 -3.40 -9.61
CA HIS A 127 -13.68 -3.86 -10.78
C HIS A 127 -13.08 -5.16 -11.31
N SER A 128 -13.88 -5.98 -11.98
CA SER A 128 -13.36 -7.16 -12.70
C SER A 128 -12.26 -6.75 -13.67
N GLY A 129 -11.11 -7.43 -13.60
CA GLY A 129 -9.89 -7.08 -14.33
C GLY A 129 -9.13 -5.88 -13.74
N GLY A 130 -9.59 -5.31 -12.64
CA GLY A 130 -8.86 -4.26 -11.92
C GLY A 130 -7.53 -4.76 -11.36
N ILE A 131 -6.55 -3.86 -11.22
CA ILE A 131 -5.19 -4.22 -10.82
C ILE A 131 -4.94 -3.97 -9.32
N PHE A 132 -4.35 -4.94 -8.66
CA PHE A 132 -3.86 -4.85 -7.29
C PHE A 132 -2.33 -4.86 -7.27
N HIS A 133 -1.72 -3.83 -6.69
CA HIS A 133 -0.30 -3.80 -6.37
C HIS A 133 -0.11 -4.04 -4.86
N LEU A 134 0.75 -4.98 -4.52
CA LEU A 134 1.11 -5.31 -3.15
C LEU A 134 2.63 -5.33 -2.99
N ALA A 135 3.15 -4.53 -2.04
CA ALA A 135 4.54 -4.65 -1.61
C ALA A 135 4.61 -4.98 -0.12
N MET A 136 5.37 -6.02 0.21
CA MET A 136 5.49 -6.56 1.57
C MET A 136 6.96 -6.87 1.91
N LYS A 137 7.32 -6.82 3.19
CA LYS A 137 8.58 -7.36 3.68
C LYS A 137 8.49 -8.87 3.78
N LEU A 138 9.56 -9.57 3.37
CA LEU A 138 9.65 -11.03 3.44
C LEU A 138 10.24 -11.47 4.79
N GLY A 139 9.72 -12.58 5.28
CA GLY A 139 10.13 -13.18 6.55
C GLY A 139 9.02 -14.01 7.17
N THR A 140 9.06 -14.18 8.49
CA THR A 140 8.07 -14.95 9.24
C THR A 140 7.67 -14.24 10.54
N GLY A 141 6.44 -14.50 10.99
CA GLY A 141 5.91 -14.01 12.26
C GLY A 141 5.58 -12.52 12.27
N GLU A 142 5.46 -12.00 13.47
CA GLU A 142 5.12 -10.61 13.76
C GLU A 142 6.14 -10.03 14.74
N LYS A 143 6.62 -8.84 14.51
CA LYS A 143 7.57 -8.15 15.40
C LYS A 143 7.46 -6.63 15.30
N ARG A 144 8.05 -5.94 16.28
CA ARG A 144 8.28 -4.50 16.17
C ARG A 144 9.72 -4.22 15.73
N ASP A 145 9.88 -3.19 14.93
CA ASP A 145 11.22 -2.70 14.58
C ASP A 145 11.81 -1.81 15.69
N ALA A 146 13.03 -1.31 15.47
CA ALA A 146 13.73 -0.46 16.43
C ALA A 146 13.01 0.87 16.74
N LEU A 147 12.09 1.30 15.88
CA LEU A 147 11.26 2.49 16.10
C LEU A 147 9.93 2.16 16.81
N GLY A 148 9.64 0.89 17.06
CA GLY A 148 8.42 0.42 17.70
C GLY A 148 7.26 0.15 16.74
N ARG A 149 7.46 0.27 15.41
CA ARG A 149 6.41 -0.03 14.42
C ARG A 149 6.16 -1.52 14.33
N PHE A 150 4.90 -1.93 14.32
CA PHE A 150 4.47 -3.32 14.18
C PHE A 150 4.55 -3.77 12.72
N TYR A 151 5.11 -4.95 12.50
CA TYR A 151 5.25 -5.59 11.20
C TYR A 151 4.79 -7.04 11.24
N THR A 152 4.04 -7.44 10.24
CA THR A 152 3.75 -8.83 9.92
C THR A 152 4.54 -9.23 8.68
N TYR A 153 5.31 -10.30 8.81
CA TYR A 153 6.15 -10.84 7.74
C TYR A 153 5.48 -12.08 7.14
N TYR A 154 5.66 -12.24 5.84
CA TYR A 154 5.19 -13.38 5.07
C TYR A 154 6.30 -13.91 4.20
N THR A 155 6.26 -15.22 3.89
CA THR A 155 7.04 -15.77 2.77
C THR A 155 6.38 -15.41 1.44
N ALA A 156 7.14 -15.47 0.34
CA ALA A 156 6.58 -15.25 -0.99
C ALA A 156 5.45 -16.25 -1.31
N GLU A 157 5.64 -17.51 -0.91
CA GLU A 157 4.65 -18.57 -1.14
C GLU A 157 3.35 -18.35 -0.35
N GLU A 158 3.43 -17.89 0.90
CA GLU A 158 2.23 -17.54 1.69
C GLU A 158 1.43 -16.43 0.99
N LEU A 159 2.11 -15.36 0.50
CA LEU A 159 1.44 -14.25 -0.18
C LEU A 159 0.79 -14.69 -1.50
N LYS A 160 1.50 -15.49 -2.32
CA LYS A 160 0.95 -16.08 -3.55
C LYS A 160 -0.29 -16.92 -3.27
N HIS A 161 -0.21 -17.77 -2.24
CA HIS A 161 -1.33 -18.61 -1.85
C HIS A 161 -2.55 -17.77 -1.41
N ILE A 162 -2.36 -16.77 -0.56
CA ILE A 162 -3.43 -15.89 -0.07
C ILE A 162 -4.09 -15.14 -1.25
N LEU A 163 -3.30 -14.55 -2.15
CA LEU A 163 -3.83 -13.83 -3.30
C LEU A 163 -4.63 -14.75 -4.22
N THR A 164 -4.08 -15.93 -4.56
CA THR A 164 -4.74 -16.90 -5.44
C THR A 164 -6.02 -17.46 -4.82
N GLN A 165 -6.02 -17.79 -3.52
CA GLN A 165 -7.21 -18.26 -2.81
C GLN A 165 -8.31 -17.18 -2.71
N THR A 166 -7.94 -15.90 -2.75
CA THR A 166 -8.92 -14.79 -2.79
C THR A 166 -9.54 -14.62 -4.18
N GLY A 167 -8.91 -15.13 -5.24
CA GLY A 167 -9.38 -15.02 -6.63
C GLY A 167 -8.48 -14.17 -7.52
N PHE A 168 -7.41 -13.60 -6.99
CA PHE A 168 -6.46 -12.82 -7.79
C PHE A 168 -5.65 -13.71 -8.76
N THR A 169 -5.42 -13.18 -9.96
CA THR A 169 -4.51 -13.76 -10.95
C THR A 169 -3.21 -12.98 -10.94
N LEU A 170 -2.12 -13.60 -10.46
CA LEU A 170 -0.79 -12.99 -10.39
C LEU A 170 -0.24 -12.74 -11.80
N THR A 171 0.29 -11.55 -12.03
CA THR A 171 0.86 -11.12 -13.33
C THR A 171 2.30 -10.66 -13.24
N PHE A 172 2.76 -10.31 -12.04
CA PHE A 172 4.13 -9.85 -11.82
C PHE A 172 4.56 -10.17 -10.40
N GLU A 173 5.82 -10.54 -10.25
CA GLU A 173 6.51 -10.59 -8.95
C GLU A 173 7.96 -10.12 -9.10
N ARG A 174 8.47 -9.50 -8.07
CA ARG A 174 9.88 -9.11 -7.95
C ARG A 174 10.29 -9.09 -6.50
N GLU A 175 11.34 -9.80 -6.17
CA GLU A 175 12.00 -9.72 -4.87
C GLU A 175 13.20 -8.75 -4.93
N GLY A 176 13.57 -8.25 -3.76
CA GLY A 176 14.72 -7.36 -3.59
C GLY A 176 15.07 -7.17 -2.13
N LYS A 177 16.01 -6.27 -1.89
CA LYS A 177 16.35 -5.81 -0.53
C LYS A 177 16.42 -4.29 -0.55
N GLU A 178 15.90 -3.66 0.50
CA GLU A 178 16.00 -2.21 0.65
C GLU A 178 16.20 -1.81 2.11
N LYS A 179 16.71 -0.60 2.30
CA LYS A 179 16.91 0.00 3.61
C LYS A 179 15.61 0.71 4.04
N GLY A 180 15.02 0.26 5.14
CA GLY A 180 13.84 0.89 5.73
C GLY A 180 14.17 2.11 6.59
N LEU A 181 13.12 2.80 7.09
CA LEU A 181 13.24 3.97 7.97
C LEU A 181 14.04 3.68 9.26
N ALA A 182 13.97 2.45 9.80
CA ALA A 182 14.75 2.02 10.96
C ALA A 182 16.24 1.80 10.68
N GLY A 183 16.64 1.85 9.40
CA GLY A 183 18.03 1.68 8.98
C GLY A 183 18.44 0.26 8.62
N ASP A 184 17.63 -0.73 8.90
CA ASP A 184 17.87 -2.14 8.53
C ASP A 184 17.61 -2.39 7.06
N VAL A 185 18.43 -3.25 6.45
CA VAL A 185 18.23 -3.75 5.09
C VAL A 185 17.45 -5.06 5.16
N GLU A 186 16.22 -5.05 4.67
CA GLU A 186 15.32 -6.19 4.76
C GLU A 186 14.88 -6.66 3.37
N PRO A 187 14.66 -7.99 3.19
CA PRO A 187 14.10 -8.51 1.95
C PRO A 187 12.64 -8.11 1.79
N PHE A 188 12.24 -7.86 0.55
CA PHE A 188 10.88 -7.52 0.19
C PHE A 188 10.43 -8.25 -1.07
N ILE A 189 9.12 -8.28 -1.30
CA ILE A 189 8.49 -8.67 -2.55
C ILE A 189 7.52 -7.59 -3.00
N MET A 190 7.48 -7.36 -4.30
CA MET A 190 6.42 -6.60 -4.98
C MET A 190 5.66 -7.53 -5.90
N MET A 191 4.35 -7.45 -5.86
CA MET A 191 3.46 -8.29 -6.66
C MET A 191 2.41 -7.41 -7.36
N ALA A 192 2.02 -7.81 -8.57
CA ALA A 192 0.82 -7.29 -9.21
C ALA A 192 -0.11 -8.43 -9.59
N ALA A 193 -1.40 -8.20 -9.46
CA ALA A 193 -2.43 -9.20 -9.75
C ALA A 193 -3.71 -8.53 -10.27
N HIS A 194 -4.51 -9.25 -11.05
CA HIS A 194 -5.84 -8.83 -11.49
C HIS A 194 -6.93 -9.51 -10.67
N ALA A 195 -8.01 -8.73 -10.38
CA ALA A 195 -9.24 -9.22 -9.79
C ALA A 195 -10.19 -9.86 -10.81
#